data_e2285af56ed142d744cd08b15f2941b8
#
_entry.id   e2285af56ed142d744cd08b15f2941b8
#
_cell.length_a   1.000
_cell.length_b   1.000
_cell.length_c   1.000
_cell.angle_alpha   90.00
_cell.angle_beta   90.00
_cell.angle_gamma   90.00
#
_symmetry.space_group_name_H-M   'P 1'
#
loop_
_entity.id
_entity.type
_entity.pdbx_description
1 polymer ?
#
loop_
_entity_poly.entity_id
_entity_poly.type
_entity_poly.pdbx_seq_one_letter_code
_entity_poly.pdbx_strand_id
1 'polypeptide(L)'
;QGGISGNDGNFLSLINPNDIESMTILKDASSTAIYGSRASNGVILITTKKGSSDKMKITFSTTNSIQTRTKLADMLSYDQFVNTIRTQGTAAQQALLGTARTDWNDEIYQNAFGTDNNLSITGKIAPNWPIRVSVGYYNQSGLLRTDNAERYTGSVTLNPSFFKDHLKLNINAKGSINNNTFGNTEAIWAASTINPTIPVYSGLDTFGGYTEAVDNTGAPVNGAVMNPVGLIQMNDSHSNVRRFIGNIDADYRVHFFPDLKLHATIGYDYAQGKGSVYVPAEAAQNYTTSGLDYSYGPQKKENRLLTLYANYNKLVEPIKSSFDVTAGYDYQYWKATNPLYSEMNTLGEVLKTSKATDERHVLLSYYGRLNYSFDSRYMLTTTVRRDATSRFAKNVRWGTFPSVALGWRVTEESFLKNNKVLSNLKVRASYGVTGQQDGIGNYNYLPIYTISQNGAESIMGNDYIYTYRPKS
;
A
#
# COMPACT_ATOMS: atom_id res chain seq x y z
N GLN A 1 -6.96 -11.90 -2.84
CA GLN A 1 -6.38 -11.86 -4.20
C GLN A 1 -5.14 -10.98 -4.18
N GLY A 2 -3.97 -11.62 -4.06
CA GLY A 2 -2.71 -11.01 -3.66
C GLY A 2 -1.84 -10.43 -4.79
N GLY A 3 -2.42 -9.78 -5.76
CA GLY A 3 -1.65 -9.06 -6.79
C GLY A 3 -1.24 -7.66 -6.37
N ILE A 4 -0.30 -7.04 -7.09
CA ILE A 4 0.07 -5.62 -6.90
C ILE A 4 -0.99 -4.65 -7.46
N SER A 5 -2.07 -5.15 -8.08
CA SER A 5 -3.10 -4.35 -8.73
C SER A 5 -4.23 -3.87 -7.80
N GLY A 6 -4.37 -4.45 -6.60
CA GLY A 6 -5.36 -4.02 -5.62
C GLY A 6 -4.92 -2.80 -4.81
N ASN A 7 -5.87 -2.00 -4.33
CA ASN A 7 -5.65 -0.90 -3.38
C ASN A 7 -5.17 -1.39 -1.99
N ASP A 8 -5.05 -2.70 -1.80
CA ASP A 8 -4.90 -3.35 -0.49
C ASP A 8 -3.44 -3.59 -0.09
N GLY A 9 -2.49 -3.22 -0.95
CA GLY A 9 -1.07 -3.31 -0.61
C GLY A 9 -0.66 -2.18 0.32
N ASN A 10 -0.52 -2.46 1.61
CA ASN A 10 0.13 -1.52 2.53
C ASN A 10 1.54 -1.20 2.00
N PHE A 11 1.71 -0.03 1.39
CA PHE A 11 3.00 0.42 0.83
C PHE A 11 4.14 0.39 1.83
N LEU A 12 3.82 0.56 3.13
CA LEU A 12 4.78 0.52 4.22
C LEU A 12 5.28 -0.89 4.50
N SER A 13 4.47 -1.92 4.22
CA SER A 13 4.89 -3.32 4.40
C SER A 13 6.05 -3.73 3.48
N LEU A 14 6.30 -2.97 2.41
CA LEU A 14 7.37 -3.22 1.45
C LEU A 14 8.70 -2.54 1.83
N ILE A 15 8.71 -1.72 2.88
CA ILE A 15 9.91 -1.05 3.41
C ILE A 15 10.30 -1.77 4.70
N ASN A 16 11.58 -2.10 4.84
CA ASN A 16 12.08 -2.64 6.10
C ASN A 16 12.02 -1.54 7.19
N PRO A 17 11.24 -1.70 8.27
CA PRO A 17 11.14 -0.71 9.35
C PRO A 17 12.50 -0.39 9.99
N ASN A 18 13.43 -1.36 10.02
CA ASN A 18 14.78 -1.18 10.57
C ASN A 18 15.62 -0.19 9.76
N ASP A 19 15.27 0.10 8.50
CA ASP A 19 15.94 1.10 7.66
C ASP A 19 15.34 2.50 7.78
N ILE A 20 14.25 2.67 8.55
CA ILE A 20 13.62 3.97 8.77
C ILE A 20 14.36 4.71 9.89
N GLU A 21 14.77 5.96 9.63
CA GLU A 21 15.34 6.87 10.62
C GLU A 21 14.24 7.70 11.28
N SER A 22 13.33 8.25 10.47
CA SER A 22 12.20 9.04 10.97
C SER A 22 11.01 8.99 10.02
N MET A 23 9.82 9.21 10.60
CA MET A 23 8.58 9.37 9.87
C MET A 23 7.91 10.67 10.31
N THR A 24 7.62 11.56 9.36
CA THR A 24 6.97 12.83 9.61
C THR A 24 5.65 12.89 8.86
N ILE A 25 4.56 13.23 9.57
CA ILE A 25 3.23 13.36 8.99
C ILE A 25 2.88 14.85 8.86
N LEU A 26 2.72 15.31 7.62
CA LEU A 26 2.29 16.68 7.30
C LEU A 26 0.76 16.67 7.15
N LYS A 27 0.07 17.42 8.01
CA LYS A 27 -1.40 17.52 8.03
C LYS A 27 -1.91 18.90 7.67
N ASP A 28 -1.07 19.93 7.81
CA ASP A 28 -1.45 21.32 7.56
C ASP A 28 -1.41 21.66 6.07
N ALA A 29 -2.39 22.40 5.57
CA ALA A 29 -2.47 22.79 4.17
C ALA A 29 -1.22 23.58 3.71
N SER A 30 -0.61 24.41 4.55
CA SER A 30 0.61 25.16 4.22
C SER A 30 1.85 24.27 4.11
N SER A 31 1.95 23.20 4.91
CA SER A 31 3.07 22.26 4.84
C SER A 31 2.91 21.28 3.68
N THR A 32 1.68 20.95 3.31
CA THR A 32 1.36 19.99 2.24
C THR A 32 1.25 20.65 0.87
N ALA A 33 1.03 21.97 0.77
CA ALA A 33 0.85 22.68 -0.50
C ALA A 33 2.02 22.50 -1.49
N ILE A 34 3.25 22.29 -1.00
CA ILE A 34 4.41 22.02 -1.86
C ILE A 34 4.29 20.69 -2.62
N TYR A 35 3.43 19.76 -2.15
CA TYR A 35 3.13 18.48 -2.80
C TYR A 35 1.88 18.54 -3.70
N GLY A 36 1.18 19.67 -3.74
CA GLY A 36 0.12 20.01 -4.69
C GLY A 36 -1.07 19.04 -4.70
N SER A 37 -1.41 18.57 -5.88
CA SER A 37 -2.59 17.72 -6.14
C SER A 37 -2.55 16.32 -5.49
N ARG A 38 -1.48 15.96 -4.80
CA ARG A 38 -1.35 14.67 -4.08
C ARG A 38 -1.46 14.81 -2.57
N ALA A 39 -1.65 16.01 -2.07
CA ALA A 39 -1.50 16.32 -0.66
C ALA A 39 -2.81 16.54 0.10
N SER A 40 -3.97 16.33 -0.55
CA SER A 40 -5.29 16.53 0.05
C SER A 40 -5.53 15.69 1.31
N ASN A 41 -4.97 14.49 1.36
CA ASN A 41 -5.10 13.57 2.49
C ASN A 41 -3.90 13.62 3.46
N GLY A 42 -3.04 14.64 3.33
CA GLY A 42 -1.78 14.76 4.05
C GLY A 42 -0.61 14.08 3.34
N VAL A 43 0.57 14.20 3.91
CA VAL A 43 1.82 13.64 3.37
C VAL A 43 2.59 12.92 4.48
N ILE A 44 3.04 11.70 4.21
CA ILE A 44 3.93 10.96 5.08
C ILE A 44 5.33 10.98 4.47
N LEU A 45 6.26 11.64 5.16
CA LEU A 45 7.67 11.68 4.78
C LEU A 45 8.44 10.62 5.54
N ILE A 46 9.05 9.69 4.83
CA ILE A 46 9.88 8.63 5.41
C ILE A 46 11.34 8.94 5.07
N THR A 47 12.12 9.18 6.12
CA THR A 47 13.58 9.35 6.01
C THR A 47 14.25 8.02 6.37
N THR A 48 15.14 7.55 5.52
CA THR A 48 15.86 6.31 5.77
C THR A 48 17.25 6.57 6.34
N LYS A 49 17.73 5.62 7.16
CA LYS A 49 19.06 5.68 7.79
C LYS A 49 20.16 5.81 6.75
N LYS A 50 21.10 6.71 7.01
CA LYS A 50 22.25 7.01 6.15
C LYS A 50 23.49 6.23 6.58
N GLY A 51 24.52 6.27 5.75
CA GLY A 51 25.87 5.87 6.11
C GLY A 51 26.43 6.78 7.22
N SER A 52 27.42 6.27 7.96
CA SER A 52 28.13 7.03 8.99
C SER A 52 29.60 7.24 8.57
N SER A 53 30.15 8.40 8.90
CA SER A 53 31.57 8.68 8.74
C SER A 53 32.44 8.10 9.86
N ASP A 54 31.82 7.53 10.89
CA ASP A 54 32.49 6.94 12.06
C ASP A 54 33.08 5.56 11.76
N LYS A 55 33.60 4.91 12.81
CA LYS A 55 34.07 3.53 12.73
C LYS A 55 32.99 2.60 12.24
N MET A 56 33.38 1.54 11.53
CA MET A 56 32.44 0.51 11.07
C MET A 56 31.67 -0.05 12.25
N LYS A 57 30.33 -0.07 12.09
CA LYS A 57 29.38 -0.60 13.07
C LYS A 57 28.53 -1.69 12.41
N ILE A 58 28.53 -2.88 13.00
CA ILE A 58 27.63 -3.97 12.63
C ILE A 58 26.50 -3.99 13.66
N THR A 59 25.28 -4.05 13.20
CA THR A 59 24.10 -4.13 14.04
C THR A 59 23.25 -5.29 13.58
N PHE A 60 22.98 -6.22 14.48
CA PHE A 60 21.99 -7.27 14.29
C PHE A 60 20.78 -6.99 15.19
N SER A 61 19.60 -7.07 14.63
CA SER A 61 18.33 -6.90 15.34
C SER A 61 17.45 -8.10 15.03
N THR A 62 16.87 -8.71 16.04
CA THR A 62 15.87 -9.77 15.89
C THR A 62 14.66 -9.45 16.77
N THR A 63 13.48 -9.62 16.22
CA THR A 63 12.22 -9.50 16.93
C THR A 63 11.42 -10.76 16.66
N ASN A 64 11.08 -11.48 17.71
CA ASN A 64 10.21 -12.64 17.63
C ASN A 64 8.91 -12.30 18.33
N SER A 65 7.80 -12.68 17.74
CA SER A 65 6.45 -12.37 18.23
C SER A 65 5.53 -13.56 18.16
N ILE A 66 4.63 -13.65 19.10
CA ILE A 66 3.50 -14.58 19.05
C ILE A 66 2.25 -13.72 19.04
N GLN A 67 1.46 -13.85 18.00
CA GLN A 67 0.17 -13.19 17.88
C GLN A 67 -0.92 -14.17 18.26
N THR A 68 -1.85 -13.73 19.08
CA THR A 68 -3.02 -14.49 19.50
C THR A 68 -4.28 -13.71 19.16
N ARG A 69 -5.38 -14.40 18.93
CA ARG A 69 -6.67 -13.76 18.73
C ARG A 69 -7.09 -13.04 20.04
N THR A 70 -7.62 -11.84 19.92
CA THR A 70 -8.04 -11.03 21.09
C THR A 70 -9.51 -11.19 21.42
N LYS A 71 -10.38 -11.10 20.41
CA LYS A 71 -11.82 -11.24 20.56
C LYS A 71 -12.43 -11.86 19.30
N LEU A 72 -13.32 -12.81 19.47
CA LEU A 72 -14.21 -13.32 18.44
C LEU A 72 -15.58 -12.67 18.57
N ALA A 73 -16.41 -12.79 17.54
CA ALA A 73 -17.83 -12.49 17.66
C ALA A 73 -18.46 -13.38 18.73
N ASP A 74 -19.36 -12.81 19.51
CA ASP A 74 -20.11 -13.58 20.51
C ASP A 74 -21.08 -14.50 19.77
N MET A 75 -20.84 -15.81 19.89
CA MET A 75 -21.66 -16.85 19.26
C MET A 75 -22.32 -17.71 20.33
N LEU A 76 -23.39 -18.40 19.94
CA LEU A 76 -24.03 -19.37 20.82
C LEU A 76 -23.02 -20.48 21.16
N SER A 77 -22.92 -20.83 22.45
CA SER A 77 -22.22 -22.04 22.84
C SER A 77 -22.93 -23.28 22.26
N TYR A 78 -22.22 -24.40 22.19
CA TYR A 78 -22.82 -25.66 21.74
C TYR A 78 -24.16 -25.94 22.44
N ASP A 79 -24.21 -25.84 23.78
CA ASP A 79 -25.41 -26.18 24.54
C ASP A 79 -26.53 -25.16 24.30
N GLN A 80 -26.22 -23.88 24.14
CA GLN A 80 -27.19 -22.84 23.75
C GLN A 80 -27.75 -23.11 22.36
N PHE A 81 -26.88 -23.44 21.38
CA PHE A 81 -27.29 -23.77 20.02
C PHE A 81 -28.23 -24.95 19.99
N VAL A 82 -27.84 -26.09 20.62
CA VAL A 82 -28.67 -27.31 20.67
C VAL A 82 -29.99 -27.04 21.37
N ASN A 83 -30.00 -26.33 22.51
CA ASN A 83 -31.23 -25.99 23.22
C ASN A 83 -32.16 -25.10 22.35
N THR A 84 -31.62 -24.11 21.67
CA THR A 84 -32.38 -23.23 20.78
C THR A 84 -33.03 -24.03 19.64
N ILE A 85 -32.27 -24.91 18.97
CA ILE A 85 -32.80 -25.73 17.89
C ILE A 85 -33.86 -26.72 18.41
N ARG A 86 -33.67 -27.34 19.58
CA ARG A 86 -34.65 -28.27 20.17
C ARG A 86 -35.94 -27.59 20.61
N THR A 87 -35.88 -26.35 21.07
CA THR A 87 -37.05 -25.63 21.62
C THR A 87 -37.77 -24.78 20.58
N GLN A 88 -37.05 -24.25 19.59
CA GLN A 88 -37.59 -23.28 18.62
C GLN A 88 -37.45 -23.75 17.16
N GLY A 89 -36.61 -24.74 16.89
CA GLY A 89 -36.40 -25.25 15.53
C GLY A 89 -37.53 -26.12 15.02
N THR A 90 -37.72 -26.14 13.71
CA THR A 90 -38.63 -27.06 13.01
C THR A 90 -38.11 -28.51 13.15
N ALA A 91 -39.02 -29.50 12.91
CA ALA A 91 -38.63 -30.91 12.92
C ALA A 91 -37.47 -31.22 11.94
N ALA A 92 -37.42 -30.55 10.78
CA ALA A 92 -36.33 -30.67 9.83
C ALA A 92 -34.99 -30.14 10.40
N GLN A 93 -35.03 -28.98 11.08
CA GLN A 93 -33.82 -28.42 11.72
C GLN A 93 -33.34 -29.27 12.88
N GLN A 94 -34.27 -29.82 13.68
CA GLN A 94 -33.90 -30.71 14.78
C GLN A 94 -33.25 -32.03 14.27
N ALA A 95 -33.68 -32.54 13.12
CA ALA A 95 -33.12 -33.71 12.47
C ALA A 95 -31.67 -33.49 11.97
N LEU A 96 -31.24 -32.24 11.77
CA LEU A 96 -29.88 -31.85 11.38
C LEU A 96 -28.90 -31.76 12.58
N LEU A 97 -29.36 -31.95 13.80
CA LEU A 97 -28.49 -31.98 14.97
C LEU A 97 -27.67 -33.26 14.97
N GLY A 98 -26.35 -33.10 14.91
CA GLY A 98 -25.37 -34.19 15.09
C GLY A 98 -24.97 -34.40 16.55
N THR A 99 -23.95 -35.18 16.77
CA THR A 99 -23.40 -35.52 18.10
C THR A 99 -22.01 -34.96 18.37
N ALA A 100 -21.36 -34.38 17.37
CA ALA A 100 -20.06 -33.77 17.52
C ALA A 100 -20.14 -32.45 18.36
N ARG A 101 -19.03 -32.05 18.94
CA ARG A 101 -18.85 -30.76 19.62
C ARG A 101 -17.66 -30.07 18.99
N THR A 102 -17.88 -29.37 17.89
CA THR A 102 -16.83 -28.73 17.12
C THR A 102 -16.76 -27.23 17.45
N ASP A 103 -15.64 -26.78 17.95
CA ASP A 103 -15.32 -25.34 18.01
C ASP A 103 -14.65 -24.93 16.70
N TRP A 104 -15.46 -24.46 15.76
CA TRP A 104 -14.99 -24.10 14.43
C TRP A 104 -13.97 -22.96 14.43
N ASN A 105 -13.97 -22.08 15.44
CA ASN A 105 -12.95 -21.06 15.57
C ASN A 105 -11.58 -21.65 15.96
N ASP A 106 -11.54 -22.64 16.84
CA ASP A 106 -10.29 -23.31 17.20
C ASP A 106 -9.73 -24.13 16.02
N GLU A 107 -10.61 -24.60 15.13
CA GLU A 107 -10.20 -25.35 13.94
C GLU A 107 -9.56 -24.45 12.86
N ILE A 108 -10.02 -23.21 12.69
CA ILE A 108 -9.53 -22.31 11.63
C ILE A 108 -8.43 -21.36 12.09
N TYR A 109 -8.37 -21.03 13.38
CA TYR A 109 -7.38 -20.12 13.90
C TYR A 109 -6.20 -20.85 14.56
N GLN A 110 -5.09 -20.15 14.65
CA GLN A 110 -3.88 -20.58 15.34
C GLN A 110 -3.21 -19.42 16.06
N ASN A 111 -2.32 -19.74 17.01
CA ASN A 111 -1.35 -18.79 17.50
C ASN A 111 -0.29 -18.60 16.41
N ALA A 112 -0.09 -17.38 15.97
CA ALA A 112 0.75 -17.06 14.83
C ALA A 112 2.14 -16.62 15.28
N PHE A 113 3.17 -17.33 14.85
CA PHE A 113 4.57 -16.97 15.11
C PHE A 113 5.07 -16.00 14.06
N GLY A 114 5.82 -14.99 14.49
CA GLY A 114 6.49 -14.03 13.62
C GLY A 114 7.94 -13.84 14.02
N THR A 115 8.81 -13.66 13.01
CA THR A 115 10.22 -13.30 13.19
C THR A 115 10.62 -12.20 12.22
N ASP A 116 11.34 -11.20 12.71
CA ASP A 116 11.95 -10.11 11.92
C ASP A 116 13.42 -10.02 12.29
N ASN A 117 14.28 -10.38 11.36
CA ASN A 117 15.74 -10.40 11.54
C ASN A 117 16.37 -9.40 10.57
N ASN A 118 17.19 -8.50 11.08
CA ASN A 118 17.89 -7.50 10.30
C ASN A 118 19.37 -7.43 10.66
N LEU A 119 20.24 -7.50 9.66
CA LEU A 119 21.66 -7.28 9.78
C LEU A 119 22.03 -6.01 8.99
N SER A 120 22.71 -5.06 9.63
CA SER A 120 23.17 -3.87 8.94
C SER A 120 24.62 -3.54 9.29
N ILE A 121 25.34 -3.05 8.29
CA ILE A 121 26.72 -2.57 8.39
C ILE A 121 26.71 -1.10 8.01
N THR A 122 27.20 -0.24 8.89
CA THR A 122 27.31 1.20 8.68
C THR A 122 28.73 1.63 8.91
N GLY A 123 29.28 2.46 8.04
CA GLY A 123 30.66 2.92 8.13
C GLY A 123 31.05 3.79 6.95
N LYS A 124 32.32 3.78 6.57
CA LYS A 124 32.85 4.45 5.38
C LYS A 124 33.74 3.51 4.59
N ILE A 125 33.66 3.56 3.27
CA ILE A 125 34.55 2.81 2.37
C ILE A 125 35.76 3.64 1.91
N ALA A 126 35.67 4.96 2.00
CA ALA A 126 36.73 5.93 1.75
C ALA A 126 36.47 7.20 2.57
N PRO A 127 37.44 8.10 2.74
CA PRO A 127 37.20 9.43 3.30
C PRO A 127 36.03 10.10 2.54
N ASN A 128 35.08 10.67 3.28
CA ASN A 128 33.88 11.31 2.71
C ASN A 128 32.92 10.40 1.90
N TRP A 129 33.01 9.08 2.08
CA TRP A 129 32.16 8.09 1.44
C TRP A 129 31.45 7.21 2.49
N PRO A 130 30.54 7.78 3.30
CA PRO A 130 29.73 6.99 4.21
C PRO A 130 28.85 5.99 3.45
N ILE A 131 28.76 4.78 4.00
CA ILE A 131 27.96 3.69 3.45
C ILE A 131 27.12 3.02 4.53
N ARG A 132 25.94 2.58 4.17
CA ARG A 132 25.13 1.63 4.94
C ARG A 132 24.66 0.53 4.00
N VAL A 133 24.82 -0.70 4.43
CA VAL A 133 24.26 -1.89 3.78
C VAL A 133 23.37 -2.60 4.80
N SER A 134 22.19 -3.03 4.42
CA SER A 134 21.36 -3.88 5.27
C SER A 134 20.72 -5.02 4.49
N VAL A 135 20.52 -6.15 5.19
CA VAL A 135 19.72 -7.29 4.72
C VAL A 135 18.72 -7.65 5.81
N GLY A 136 17.52 -8.01 5.42
CA GLY A 136 16.45 -8.36 6.34
C GLY A 136 15.69 -9.59 5.87
N TYR A 137 15.27 -10.38 6.84
CA TYR A 137 14.37 -11.52 6.68
C TYR A 137 13.21 -11.36 7.64
N TYR A 138 12.00 -11.41 7.11
CA TYR A 138 10.76 -11.38 7.86
C TYR A 138 9.91 -12.57 7.46
N ASN A 139 9.35 -13.26 8.46
CA ASN A 139 8.33 -14.30 8.28
C ASN A 139 7.26 -14.12 9.35
N GLN A 140 6.01 -14.15 8.94
CA GLN A 140 4.85 -14.02 9.82
C GLN A 140 3.76 -14.98 9.36
N SER A 141 3.44 -15.95 10.18
CA SER A 141 2.22 -16.75 10.02
C SER A 141 0.99 -15.90 10.34
N GLY A 142 -0.12 -16.13 9.66
CA GLY A 142 -1.40 -15.51 9.97
C GLY A 142 -2.11 -16.16 11.14
N LEU A 143 -3.07 -15.45 11.75
CA LEU A 143 -4.00 -16.03 12.72
C LEU A 143 -4.92 -17.06 12.07
N LEU A 144 -5.37 -16.82 10.84
CA LEU A 144 -6.04 -17.83 10.02
C LEU A 144 -5.00 -18.85 9.58
N ARG A 145 -5.30 -20.15 9.75
CA ARG A 145 -4.39 -21.21 9.30
C ARG A 145 -4.13 -21.06 7.81
N THR A 146 -2.95 -21.49 7.36
CA THR A 146 -2.39 -21.38 6.00
C THR A 146 -1.96 -19.98 5.57
N ASP A 147 -2.41 -18.90 6.21
CA ASP A 147 -1.85 -17.56 5.92
C ASP A 147 -0.38 -17.49 6.32
N ASN A 148 0.45 -17.00 5.40
CA ASN A 148 1.87 -16.71 5.67
C ASN A 148 2.36 -15.55 4.81
N ALA A 149 3.19 -14.69 5.40
CA ALA A 149 3.89 -13.62 4.72
C ALA A 149 5.39 -13.74 4.98
N GLU A 150 6.16 -13.94 3.93
CA GLU A 150 7.61 -14.01 3.96
C GLU A 150 8.21 -12.87 3.14
N ARG A 151 9.22 -12.16 3.68
CA ARG A 151 9.86 -11.06 2.98
C ARG A 151 11.37 -11.07 3.17
N TYR A 152 12.07 -10.98 2.07
CA TYR A 152 13.50 -10.70 2.00
C TYR A 152 13.71 -9.26 1.56
N THR A 153 14.61 -8.54 2.23
CA THR A 153 14.96 -7.16 1.88
C THR A 153 16.48 -7.00 1.80
N GLY A 154 16.92 -6.14 0.89
CA GLY A 154 18.30 -5.70 0.81
C GLY A 154 18.34 -4.21 0.52
N SER A 155 19.21 -3.46 1.18
CA SER A 155 19.39 -2.04 0.89
C SER A 155 20.85 -1.62 0.94
N VAL A 156 21.18 -0.65 0.07
CA VAL A 156 22.46 0.03 0.06
C VAL A 156 22.21 1.53 0.02
N THR A 157 22.81 2.26 0.94
CA THR A 157 22.81 3.73 0.96
C THR A 157 24.24 4.22 0.95
N LEU A 158 24.60 5.09 0.01
CA LEU A 158 25.92 5.68 -0.14
C LEU A 158 25.78 7.21 -0.14
N ASN A 159 26.57 7.89 0.70
CA ASN A 159 26.47 9.33 0.92
C ASN A 159 27.81 10.05 0.63
N PRO A 160 28.37 9.98 -0.60
CA PRO A 160 29.65 10.62 -0.89
C PRO A 160 29.54 12.13 -0.94
N SER A 161 30.59 12.82 -0.52
CA SER A 161 30.75 14.25 -0.69
C SER A 161 32.02 14.60 -1.46
N PHE A 162 31.93 15.65 -2.27
CA PHE A 162 32.98 16.10 -3.18
C PHE A 162 33.19 17.62 -3.04
N PHE A 163 34.34 18.09 -3.52
CA PHE A 163 34.66 19.52 -3.59
C PHE A 163 34.53 20.22 -2.22
N LYS A 164 35.12 19.63 -1.16
CA LYS A 164 35.02 20.16 0.22
C LYS A 164 33.55 20.38 0.65
N ASP A 165 32.70 19.35 0.43
CA ASP A 165 31.26 19.34 0.75
C ASP A 165 30.36 20.29 -0.06
N HIS A 166 30.86 20.83 -1.17
CA HIS A 166 30.01 21.61 -2.08
C HIS A 166 29.03 20.71 -2.84
N LEU A 167 29.40 19.49 -3.22
CA LEU A 167 28.54 18.50 -3.81
C LEU A 167 28.33 17.34 -2.86
N LYS A 168 27.10 17.08 -2.43
CA LYS A 168 26.71 15.91 -1.64
C LYS A 168 25.76 15.07 -2.45
N LEU A 169 26.06 13.78 -2.55
CA LEU A 169 25.17 12.82 -3.16
C LEU A 169 24.54 11.92 -2.08
N ASN A 170 23.32 11.48 -2.33
CA ASN A 170 22.64 10.45 -1.56
C ASN A 170 22.10 9.43 -2.55
N ILE A 171 22.74 8.27 -2.60
CA ILE A 171 22.42 7.19 -3.53
C ILE A 171 21.80 6.06 -2.72
N ASN A 172 20.55 5.72 -3.03
CA ASN A 172 19.82 4.65 -2.37
C ASN A 172 19.37 3.61 -3.40
N ALA A 173 19.58 2.34 -3.07
CA ALA A 173 19.05 1.21 -3.80
C ALA A 173 18.48 0.20 -2.80
N LYS A 174 17.22 -0.20 -3.00
CA LYS A 174 16.50 -1.14 -2.13
C LYS A 174 15.79 -2.17 -2.98
N GLY A 175 15.92 -3.43 -2.59
CA GLY A 175 15.21 -4.55 -3.20
C GLY A 175 14.39 -5.30 -2.16
N SER A 176 13.24 -5.83 -2.56
CA SER A 176 12.45 -6.76 -1.75
C SER A 176 11.85 -7.88 -2.60
N ILE A 177 11.73 -9.05 -1.98
CA ILE A 177 10.99 -10.19 -2.50
C ILE A 177 9.99 -10.58 -1.40
N ASN A 178 8.70 -10.59 -1.73
CA ASN A 178 7.65 -11.01 -0.82
C ASN A 178 6.96 -12.24 -1.38
N ASN A 179 6.90 -13.29 -0.60
CA ASN A 179 6.15 -14.52 -0.86
C ASN A 179 4.98 -14.55 0.12
N ASN A 180 3.77 -14.63 -0.39
CA ASN A 180 2.58 -14.69 0.46
C ASN A 180 1.79 -15.95 0.09
N THR A 181 1.27 -16.61 1.11
CA THR A 181 0.23 -17.63 1.02
C THR A 181 -1.03 -17.05 1.64
N PHE A 182 -2.16 -17.20 0.98
CA PHE A 182 -3.44 -16.62 1.41
C PHE A 182 -4.42 -17.72 1.80
N GLY A 183 -4.84 -17.73 3.06
CA GLY A 183 -5.97 -18.54 3.50
C GLY A 183 -7.28 -17.98 2.94
N ASN A 184 -8.26 -18.86 2.77
CA ASN A 184 -9.59 -18.45 2.34
C ASN A 184 -10.32 -17.76 3.51
N THR A 185 -10.51 -16.45 3.43
CA THR A 185 -11.16 -15.64 4.47
C THR A 185 -12.67 -15.90 4.61
N GLU A 186 -13.31 -16.56 3.65
CA GLU A 186 -14.71 -17.00 3.76
C GLU A 186 -14.90 -17.99 4.91
N ALA A 187 -13.84 -18.73 5.26
CA ALA A 187 -13.84 -19.63 6.41
C ALA A 187 -14.17 -18.93 7.74
N ILE A 188 -13.86 -17.63 7.87
CA ILE A 188 -14.14 -16.82 9.08
C ILE A 188 -15.66 -16.66 9.26
N TRP A 189 -16.35 -16.31 8.17
CA TRP A 189 -17.81 -16.23 8.20
C TRP A 189 -18.44 -17.61 8.36
N ALA A 190 -17.94 -18.60 7.61
CA ALA A 190 -18.44 -19.97 7.70
C ALA A 190 -18.34 -20.51 9.13
N ALA A 191 -17.20 -20.35 9.81
CA ALA A 191 -16.99 -20.79 11.19
C ALA A 191 -17.98 -20.14 12.18
N SER A 192 -18.44 -18.91 11.89
CA SER A 192 -19.41 -18.23 12.74
C SER A 192 -20.87 -18.66 12.53
N THR A 193 -21.16 -19.38 11.46
CA THR A 193 -22.55 -19.70 11.04
C THR A 193 -22.81 -21.18 10.91
N ILE A 194 -21.79 -21.99 10.76
CA ILE A 194 -21.93 -23.46 10.60
C ILE A 194 -22.43 -24.15 11.87
N ASN A 195 -23.12 -25.26 11.69
CA ASN A 195 -23.64 -26.09 12.79
C ASN A 195 -22.49 -26.65 13.67
N PRO A 196 -22.42 -26.36 14.96
CA PRO A 196 -21.35 -26.87 15.85
C PRO A 196 -21.54 -28.33 16.25
N THR A 197 -22.66 -28.98 15.83
CA THR A 197 -22.94 -30.37 16.20
C THR A 197 -22.47 -31.37 15.14
N ILE A 198 -21.85 -30.91 14.04
CA ILE A 198 -21.28 -31.77 13.01
C ILE A 198 -19.76 -31.87 13.14
N PRO A 199 -19.13 -32.99 12.79
CA PRO A 199 -17.69 -33.15 12.84
C PRO A 199 -17.00 -32.42 11.67
N VAL A 200 -15.71 -32.09 11.82
CA VAL A 200 -14.89 -31.55 10.73
C VAL A 200 -14.80 -32.49 9.56
N TYR A 201 -14.59 -33.77 9.86
CA TYR A 201 -14.41 -34.84 8.85
C TYR A 201 -15.62 -35.77 8.79
N SER A 202 -16.06 -36.07 7.58
CA SER A 202 -17.20 -36.97 7.32
C SER A 202 -16.88 -38.44 7.50
N GLY A 203 -15.60 -38.84 7.40
CA GLY A 203 -15.18 -40.22 7.28
C GLY A 203 -15.37 -40.82 5.89
N LEU A 204 -15.76 -40.02 4.90
CA LEU A 204 -15.90 -40.37 3.48
C LEU A 204 -14.82 -39.64 2.68
N ASP A 205 -14.42 -40.17 1.51
CA ASP A 205 -13.41 -39.56 0.65
C ASP A 205 -13.95 -38.34 -0.17
N THR A 206 -15.27 -38.13 -0.14
CA THR A 206 -15.89 -36.98 -0.83
C THR A 206 -15.46 -35.64 -0.18
N PHE A 207 -15.33 -34.60 -0.99
CA PHE A 207 -14.95 -33.27 -0.56
C PHE A 207 -13.62 -33.20 0.23
N GLY A 208 -12.65 -34.06 -0.16
CA GLY A 208 -11.38 -34.18 0.57
C GLY A 208 -11.52 -34.71 2.00
N GLY A 209 -12.62 -35.43 2.29
CA GLY A 209 -12.93 -35.95 3.62
C GLY A 209 -13.67 -35.02 4.55
N TYR A 210 -13.93 -33.77 4.14
CA TYR A 210 -14.62 -32.78 4.97
C TYR A 210 -16.13 -33.00 4.98
N THR A 211 -16.76 -32.70 6.11
CA THR A 211 -18.22 -32.76 6.25
C THR A 211 -18.87 -31.60 5.52
N GLU A 212 -19.70 -31.90 4.50
CA GLU A 212 -20.44 -30.91 3.75
C GLU A 212 -21.94 -31.25 3.74
N ALA A 213 -22.79 -30.23 3.59
CA ALA A 213 -24.20 -30.45 3.35
C ALA A 213 -24.42 -30.86 1.89
N VAL A 214 -24.99 -32.03 1.67
CA VAL A 214 -25.22 -32.60 0.32
C VAL A 214 -26.72 -32.78 0.04
N ASP A 215 -27.07 -32.66 -1.21
CA ASP A 215 -28.40 -32.98 -1.71
C ASP A 215 -28.57 -34.50 -2.01
N ASN A 216 -29.72 -34.90 -2.56
CA ASN A 216 -30.03 -36.28 -2.88
C ASN A 216 -29.14 -36.88 -3.97
N THR A 217 -28.38 -36.07 -4.70
CA THR A 217 -27.41 -36.48 -5.73
C THR A 217 -26.00 -36.64 -5.17
N GLY A 218 -25.77 -36.23 -3.93
CA GLY A 218 -24.46 -36.17 -3.30
C GLY A 218 -23.67 -34.88 -3.64
N ALA A 219 -24.27 -33.92 -4.33
CA ALA A 219 -23.64 -32.62 -4.61
C ALA A 219 -23.81 -31.64 -3.43
N PRO A 220 -22.88 -30.69 -3.24
CA PRO A 220 -23.04 -29.67 -2.20
C PRO A 220 -24.34 -28.87 -2.39
N VAL A 221 -25.11 -28.70 -1.31
CA VAL A 221 -26.34 -27.90 -1.32
C VAL A 221 -26.00 -26.44 -1.60
N ASN A 222 -26.58 -25.89 -2.66
CA ASN A 222 -26.37 -24.49 -3.02
C ASN A 222 -26.85 -23.54 -1.90
N GLY A 223 -25.96 -22.65 -1.45
CA GLY A 223 -26.22 -21.69 -0.38
C GLY A 223 -26.09 -22.27 1.04
N ALA A 224 -25.75 -23.53 1.21
CA ALA A 224 -25.36 -24.08 2.50
C ALA A 224 -24.00 -23.50 2.93
N VAL A 225 -23.78 -23.42 4.26
CA VAL A 225 -22.49 -23.02 4.83
C VAL A 225 -21.51 -24.17 4.63
N MET A 226 -20.42 -23.91 3.93
CA MET A 226 -19.36 -24.85 3.67
C MET A 226 -18.49 -25.09 4.89
N ASN A 227 -17.81 -26.24 4.95
CA ASN A 227 -16.88 -26.56 6.01
C ASN A 227 -15.72 -25.55 6.06
N PRO A 228 -15.53 -24.82 7.17
CA PRO A 228 -14.50 -23.77 7.27
C PRO A 228 -13.08 -24.33 7.11
N VAL A 229 -12.83 -25.54 7.59
CA VAL A 229 -11.51 -26.18 7.46
C VAL A 229 -11.27 -26.63 6.03
N GLY A 230 -12.29 -27.17 5.35
CA GLY A 230 -12.22 -27.48 3.93
C GLY A 230 -11.94 -26.26 3.07
N LEU A 231 -12.60 -25.12 3.37
CA LEU A 231 -12.35 -23.83 2.69
C LEU A 231 -10.89 -23.39 2.76
N ILE A 232 -10.21 -23.63 3.88
CA ILE A 232 -8.80 -23.24 4.08
C ILE A 232 -7.85 -24.26 3.46
N GLN A 233 -8.04 -25.55 3.77
CA GLN A 233 -7.07 -26.59 3.44
C GLN A 233 -7.10 -26.99 1.97
N MET A 234 -8.25 -26.82 1.31
CA MET A 234 -8.42 -27.10 -0.12
C MET A 234 -8.26 -25.82 -0.97
N ASN A 235 -7.61 -24.77 -0.46
CA ASN A 235 -7.32 -23.54 -1.19
C ASN A 235 -5.81 -23.27 -1.13
N ASP A 236 -5.14 -23.41 -2.26
CA ASP A 236 -3.71 -23.09 -2.41
C ASP A 236 -3.55 -21.81 -3.24
N SER A 237 -3.38 -20.69 -2.55
CA SER A 237 -3.29 -19.38 -3.17
C SER A 237 -1.98 -18.69 -2.79
N HIS A 238 -1.14 -18.42 -3.78
CA HIS A 238 0.18 -17.84 -3.60
C HIS A 238 0.39 -16.56 -4.39
N SER A 239 1.25 -15.68 -3.86
CA SER A 239 1.80 -14.58 -4.65
C SER A 239 3.28 -14.39 -4.40
N ASN A 240 4.00 -13.98 -5.44
CA ASN A 240 5.39 -13.53 -5.38
C ASN A 240 5.46 -12.10 -5.92
N VAL A 241 5.90 -11.17 -5.09
CA VAL A 241 6.08 -9.75 -5.46
C VAL A 241 7.55 -9.39 -5.30
N ARG A 242 8.14 -8.87 -6.38
CA ARG A 242 9.51 -8.34 -6.39
C ARG A 242 9.45 -6.83 -6.60
N ARG A 243 10.20 -6.07 -5.80
CA ARG A 243 10.24 -4.62 -5.95
C ARG A 243 11.68 -4.12 -5.85
N PHE A 244 11.97 -3.13 -6.65
CA PHE A 244 13.18 -2.33 -6.59
C PHE A 244 12.82 -0.86 -6.48
N ILE A 245 13.42 -0.16 -5.52
CA ILE A 245 13.31 1.30 -5.35
C ILE A 245 14.71 1.86 -5.30
N GLY A 246 14.99 2.82 -6.16
CA GLY A 246 16.28 3.52 -6.16
C GLY A 246 16.10 5.01 -6.37
N ASN A 247 16.97 5.80 -5.75
CA ASN A 247 17.07 7.22 -6.03
C ASN A 247 18.52 7.71 -5.91
N ILE A 248 18.78 8.78 -6.64
CA ILE A 248 20.02 9.57 -6.54
C ILE A 248 19.57 11.01 -6.29
N ASP A 249 19.99 11.54 -5.14
CA ASP A 249 19.85 12.96 -4.81
C ASP A 249 21.20 13.62 -4.91
N ALA A 250 21.27 14.81 -5.51
CA ALA A 250 22.46 15.62 -5.63
C ALA A 250 22.18 17.01 -5.09
N ASP A 251 22.88 17.41 -4.05
CA ASP A 251 22.87 18.74 -3.46
C ASP A 251 24.18 19.47 -3.79
N TYR A 252 24.11 20.53 -4.59
CA TYR A 252 25.26 21.31 -4.97
C TYR A 252 25.16 22.74 -4.45
N ARG A 253 26.09 23.11 -3.51
CA ARG A 253 26.27 24.47 -3.05
C ARG A 253 27.19 25.21 -4.01
N VAL A 254 26.67 26.25 -4.68
CA VAL A 254 27.40 26.98 -5.72
C VAL A 254 28.68 27.62 -5.14
N HIS A 255 29.84 27.33 -5.73
CA HIS A 255 31.14 27.74 -5.19
C HIS A 255 31.29 29.27 -5.04
N PHE A 256 30.88 30.00 -6.04
CA PHE A 256 30.98 31.47 -6.08
C PHE A 256 29.78 32.20 -5.47
N PHE A 257 28.71 31.44 -5.12
CA PHE A 257 27.49 31.95 -4.50
C PHE A 257 26.93 30.96 -3.49
N PRO A 258 27.56 30.76 -2.31
CA PRO A 258 27.26 29.68 -1.38
C PRO A 258 25.86 29.72 -0.76
N ASP A 259 25.20 30.86 -0.79
CA ASP A 259 23.82 31.01 -0.35
C ASP A 259 22.82 30.32 -1.28
N LEU A 260 23.24 29.99 -2.51
CA LEU A 260 22.45 29.24 -3.50
C LEU A 260 22.82 27.77 -3.51
N LYS A 261 21.81 26.92 -3.37
CA LYS A 261 21.91 25.46 -3.50
C LYS A 261 21.06 25.00 -4.68
N LEU A 262 21.60 24.11 -5.48
CA LEU A 262 20.91 23.42 -6.54
C LEU A 262 20.68 21.97 -6.11
N HIS A 263 19.49 21.49 -6.31
CA HIS A 263 19.11 20.12 -5.97
C HIS A 263 18.55 19.40 -7.18
N ALA A 264 18.95 18.14 -7.33
CA ALA A 264 18.40 17.22 -8.32
C ALA A 264 18.12 15.86 -7.69
N THR A 265 16.93 15.31 -7.88
CA THR A 265 16.57 13.94 -7.55
C THR A 265 16.14 13.20 -8.79
N ILE A 266 16.70 12.01 -9.02
CA ILE A 266 16.20 11.02 -9.96
C ILE A 266 15.75 9.80 -9.15
N GLY A 267 14.50 9.38 -9.33
CA GLY A 267 13.92 8.24 -8.63
C GLY A 267 13.32 7.23 -9.60
N TYR A 268 13.46 5.96 -9.27
CA TYR A 268 12.89 4.84 -9.99
C TYR A 268 12.33 3.83 -9.01
N ASP A 269 11.08 3.41 -9.22
CA ASP A 269 10.40 2.39 -8.43
C ASP A 269 9.72 1.41 -9.38
N TYR A 270 10.12 0.15 -9.30
CA TYR A 270 9.60 -0.92 -10.14
C TYR A 270 9.13 -2.07 -9.26
N ALA A 271 7.90 -2.52 -9.48
CA ALA A 271 7.33 -3.69 -8.83
C ALA A 271 6.77 -4.65 -9.88
N GLN A 272 6.96 -5.95 -9.62
CA GLN A 272 6.40 -7.02 -10.43
C GLN A 272 5.79 -8.06 -9.49
N GLY A 273 4.53 -8.44 -9.76
CA GLY A 273 3.80 -9.45 -8.99
C GLY A 273 3.20 -10.52 -9.89
N LYS A 274 3.28 -11.76 -9.44
CA LYS A 274 2.62 -12.92 -10.05
C LYS A 274 2.05 -13.80 -8.95
N GLY A 275 1.08 -14.62 -9.28
CA GLY A 275 0.52 -15.58 -8.33
C GLY A 275 -0.21 -16.72 -9.04
N SER A 276 -0.65 -17.66 -8.22
CA SER A 276 -1.43 -18.82 -8.63
C SER A 276 -2.55 -19.10 -7.63
N VAL A 277 -3.61 -19.69 -8.09
CA VAL A 277 -4.70 -20.20 -7.29
C VAL A 277 -5.01 -21.61 -7.75
N TYR A 278 -5.00 -22.54 -6.80
CA TYR A 278 -5.41 -23.93 -7.02
C TYR A 278 -6.46 -24.32 -5.99
N VAL A 279 -7.55 -24.88 -6.46
CA VAL A 279 -8.62 -25.49 -5.66
C VAL A 279 -8.96 -26.80 -6.33
N PRO A 280 -8.82 -27.96 -5.67
CA PRO A 280 -9.09 -29.25 -6.31
C PRO A 280 -10.57 -29.40 -6.70
N ALA A 281 -10.85 -30.25 -7.70
CA ALA A 281 -12.18 -30.43 -8.27
C ALA A 281 -13.21 -30.94 -7.26
N GLU A 282 -12.77 -31.71 -6.28
CA GLU A 282 -13.62 -32.24 -5.20
C GLU A 282 -13.93 -31.21 -4.09
N ALA A 283 -13.31 -30.04 -4.09
CA ALA A 283 -13.60 -29.02 -3.08
C ALA A 283 -15.02 -28.48 -3.23
N ALA A 284 -15.79 -28.47 -2.14
CA ALA A 284 -17.18 -28.02 -2.16
C ALA A 284 -17.34 -26.57 -2.67
N GLN A 285 -16.38 -25.69 -2.36
CA GLN A 285 -16.38 -24.27 -2.75
C GLN A 285 -16.36 -24.03 -4.27
N ASN A 286 -15.83 -24.98 -5.05
CA ASN A 286 -15.73 -24.89 -6.51
C ASN A 286 -16.19 -26.19 -7.19
N TYR A 287 -17.02 -26.96 -6.54
CA TYR A 287 -17.49 -28.26 -7.01
C TYR A 287 -18.19 -28.18 -8.38
N THR A 288 -19.11 -27.21 -8.54
CA THR A 288 -19.85 -27.02 -9.80
C THR A 288 -18.98 -26.58 -10.97
N THR A 289 -17.83 -26.01 -10.72
CA THR A 289 -16.86 -25.58 -11.74
C THR A 289 -15.70 -26.55 -11.90
N SER A 290 -15.68 -27.67 -11.20
CA SER A 290 -14.58 -28.64 -11.20
C SER A 290 -13.26 -28.02 -10.72
N GLY A 291 -13.32 -27.30 -9.59
CA GLY A 291 -12.16 -26.67 -8.98
C GLY A 291 -11.65 -25.42 -9.69
N LEU A 292 -10.44 -25.00 -9.35
CA LEU A 292 -9.70 -23.88 -9.98
C LEU A 292 -8.23 -24.27 -10.17
N ASP A 293 -7.65 -23.94 -11.31
CA ASP A 293 -6.21 -24.04 -11.56
C ASP A 293 -5.77 -22.95 -12.54
N TYR A 294 -5.25 -21.85 -12.02
CA TYR A 294 -4.77 -20.77 -12.85
C TYR A 294 -3.64 -19.96 -12.22
N SER A 295 -2.89 -19.32 -13.09
CA SER A 295 -1.86 -18.35 -12.70
C SER A 295 -2.16 -16.98 -13.30
N TYR A 296 -1.77 -15.94 -12.59
CA TYR A 296 -1.92 -14.55 -13.05
C TYR A 296 -0.61 -13.79 -12.97
N GLY A 297 -0.49 -12.76 -13.79
CA GLY A 297 0.69 -11.91 -13.88
C GLY A 297 1.63 -12.29 -15.03
N PRO A 298 2.82 -11.66 -15.12
CA PRO A 298 3.33 -10.66 -14.18
C PRO A 298 2.62 -9.30 -14.31
N GLN A 299 2.00 -8.86 -13.23
CA GLN A 299 1.55 -7.49 -13.08
C GLN A 299 2.75 -6.60 -12.83
N LYS A 300 2.85 -5.43 -13.48
CA LYS A 300 4.01 -4.54 -13.34
C LYS A 300 3.55 -3.14 -12.99
N LYS A 301 4.25 -2.50 -12.05
CA LYS A 301 4.14 -1.07 -11.73
C LYS A 301 5.50 -0.43 -11.89
N GLU A 302 5.55 0.69 -12.58
CA GLU A 302 6.77 1.46 -12.84
C GLU A 302 6.49 2.93 -12.55
N ASN A 303 7.30 3.53 -11.67
CA ASN A 303 7.23 4.94 -11.34
C ASN A 303 8.59 5.58 -11.57
N ARG A 304 8.59 6.77 -12.18
CA ARG A 304 9.80 7.58 -12.41
C ARG A 304 9.58 8.96 -11.85
N LEU A 305 10.61 9.48 -11.21
CA LEU A 305 10.63 10.81 -10.58
C LEU A 305 11.84 11.58 -11.09
N LEU A 306 11.62 12.84 -11.45
CA LEU A 306 12.66 13.85 -11.58
C LEU A 306 12.22 15.08 -10.80
N THR A 307 13.02 15.50 -9.82
CA THR A 307 12.83 16.74 -9.08
C THR A 307 14.07 17.61 -9.28
N LEU A 308 13.86 18.87 -9.65
CA LEU A 308 14.92 19.86 -9.78
C LEU A 308 14.49 21.12 -9.02
N TYR A 309 15.32 21.65 -8.14
CA TYR A 309 15.06 22.95 -7.54
C TYR A 309 16.31 23.73 -7.22
N ALA A 310 16.15 25.05 -7.17
CA ALA A 310 17.11 25.97 -6.62
C ALA A 310 16.58 26.51 -5.28
N ASN A 311 17.44 26.57 -4.28
CA ASN A 311 17.14 27.13 -2.96
C ASN A 311 18.17 28.21 -2.62
N TYR A 312 17.68 29.42 -2.38
CA TYR A 312 18.47 30.55 -1.89
C TYR A 312 18.14 30.78 -0.44
N ASN A 313 19.14 30.75 0.44
CA ASN A 313 18.98 30.97 1.86
C ASN A 313 19.94 32.05 2.33
N LYS A 314 19.41 33.15 2.89
CA LYS A 314 20.20 34.30 3.35
C LYS A 314 19.66 34.87 4.66
N LEU A 315 20.55 34.97 5.64
CA LEU A 315 20.36 35.79 6.82
C LEU A 315 20.98 37.19 6.58
N VAL A 316 20.16 38.23 6.69
CA VAL A 316 20.58 39.63 6.57
C VAL A 316 20.52 40.22 7.98
N GLU A 317 21.63 40.12 8.72
CA GLU A 317 21.72 40.50 10.14
C GLU A 317 21.34 41.95 10.43
N PRO A 318 21.73 42.98 9.61
CA PRO A 318 21.37 44.40 9.91
C PRO A 318 19.88 44.65 10.00
N ILE A 319 19.09 43.91 9.25
CA ILE A 319 17.62 44.01 9.24
C ILE A 319 16.95 42.84 9.97
N LYS A 320 17.73 42.01 10.67
CA LYS A 320 17.25 40.82 11.42
C LYS A 320 16.31 39.94 10.61
N SER A 321 16.55 39.81 9.31
CA SER A 321 15.67 39.14 8.36
C SER A 321 16.33 37.92 7.74
N SER A 322 15.64 36.80 7.75
CA SER A 322 16.04 35.55 7.06
C SER A 322 15.11 35.29 5.90
N PHE A 323 15.69 35.03 4.76
CA PHE A 323 15.00 34.67 3.53
C PHE A 323 15.40 33.25 3.12
N ASP A 324 14.42 32.36 2.85
CA ASP A 324 14.62 31.07 2.24
C ASP A 324 13.65 30.96 1.07
N VAL A 325 14.20 31.02 -0.14
CA VAL A 325 13.43 31.00 -1.39
C VAL A 325 13.74 29.74 -2.15
N THR A 326 12.71 28.99 -2.49
CA THR A 326 12.84 27.78 -3.32
C THR A 326 11.99 27.93 -4.58
N ALA A 327 12.57 27.58 -5.73
CA ALA A 327 11.85 27.44 -6.99
C ALA A 327 12.21 26.10 -7.62
N GLY A 328 11.21 25.35 -8.09
CA GLY A 328 11.45 24.00 -8.54
C GLY A 328 10.49 23.48 -9.59
N TYR A 329 10.86 22.33 -10.10
CA TYR A 329 10.19 21.56 -11.12
C TYR A 329 10.14 20.10 -10.70
N ASP A 330 8.96 19.45 -10.82
CA ASP A 330 8.79 18.03 -10.64
C ASP A 330 8.18 17.40 -11.90
N TYR A 331 8.71 16.25 -12.30
CA TYR A 331 8.14 15.37 -13.29
C TYR A 331 7.96 13.99 -12.68
N GLN A 332 6.76 13.44 -12.79
CA GLN A 332 6.45 12.09 -12.31
C GLN A 332 5.67 11.33 -13.37
N TYR A 333 6.07 10.08 -13.56
CA TYR A 333 5.46 9.15 -14.49
C TYR A 333 5.10 7.88 -13.76
N TRP A 334 3.88 7.40 -13.98
CA TRP A 334 3.38 6.13 -13.47
C TRP A 334 2.88 5.28 -14.61
N LYS A 335 3.21 4.00 -14.55
CA LYS A 335 2.72 2.98 -15.46
C LYS A 335 2.33 1.73 -14.68
N ALA A 336 1.16 1.18 -14.97
CA ALA A 336 0.70 -0.10 -14.46
C ALA A 336 0.26 -0.98 -15.64
N THR A 337 0.79 -2.20 -15.71
CA THR A 337 0.40 -3.17 -16.74
C THR A 337 -0.02 -4.47 -16.12
N ASN A 338 -1.16 -4.98 -16.54
CA ASN A 338 -1.61 -6.33 -16.23
C ASN A 338 -1.72 -7.09 -17.54
N PRO A 339 -1.11 -8.27 -17.68
CA PRO A 339 -1.29 -9.09 -18.87
C PRO A 339 -2.71 -9.68 -18.89
N LEU A 340 -3.15 -10.13 -20.03
CA LEU A 340 -4.30 -10.99 -20.17
C LEU A 340 -4.02 -12.28 -19.41
N TYR A 341 -4.99 -12.76 -18.63
CA TYR A 341 -4.96 -14.10 -18.04
C TYR A 341 -6.37 -14.67 -17.96
N SER A 342 -6.48 -16.00 -17.91
CA SER A 342 -7.73 -16.70 -17.76
C SER A 342 -7.76 -17.46 -16.44
N GLU A 343 -8.84 -17.35 -15.73
CA GLU A 343 -9.21 -18.23 -14.62
C GLU A 343 -9.73 -19.51 -15.26
N MET A 344 -9.12 -20.65 -14.93
CA MET A 344 -9.44 -21.96 -15.47
C MET A 344 -9.80 -22.92 -14.34
N ASN A 345 -10.60 -23.91 -14.64
CA ASN A 345 -10.83 -25.03 -13.75
C ASN A 345 -9.71 -26.10 -13.90
N THR A 346 -9.75 -27.14 -13.08
CA THR A 346 -8.74 -28.21 -13.12
C THR A 346 -8.78 -29.06 -14.40
N LEU A 347 -9.84 -28.95 -15.21
CA LEU A 347 -9.98 -29.60 -16.52
C LEU A 347 -9.40 -28.74 -17.65
N GLY A 348 -8.91 -27.51 -17.35
CA GLY A 348 -8.39 -26.58 -18.35
C GLY A 348 -9.47 -25.76 -19.06
N GLU A 349 -10.72 -25.80 -18.61
CA GLU A 349 -11.80 -24.98 -19.17
C GLU A 349 -11.71 -23.56 -18.63
N VAL A 350 -11.89 -22.57 -19.54
CA VAL A 350 -11.84 -21.16 -19.18
C VAL A 350 -13.16 -20.74 -18.54
N LEU A 351 -13.10 -20.36 -17.27
CA LEU A 351 -14.24 -19.85 -16.51
C LEU A 351 -14.42 -18.35 -16.72
N LYS A 352 -13.30 -17.60 -16.75
CA LYS A 352 -13.31 -16.15 -16.91
C LYS A 352 -11.99 -15.67 -17.51
N THR A 353 -12.05 -14.64 -18.34
CA THR A 353 -10.87 -14.00 -18.91
C THR A 353 -10.78 -12.55 -18.46
N SER A 354 -9.66 -12.18 -17.85
CA SER A 354 -9.32 -10.81 -17.48
C SER A 354 -8.54 -10.16 -18.60
N LYS A 355 -9.00 -9.01 -19.08
CA LYS A 355 -8.37 -8.28 -20.18
C LYS A 355 -7.02 -7.69 -19.77
N ALA A 356 -6.09 -7.64 -20.71
CA ALA A 356 -4.85 -6.91 -20.50
C ALA A 356 -5.12 -5.41 -20.32
N THR A 357 -4.36 -4.77 -19.41
CA THR A 357 -4.41 -3.32 -19.19
C THR A 357 -3.01 -2.72 -19.28
N ASP A 358 -2.90 -1.51 -19.84
CA ASP A 358 -1.69 -0.68 -19.85
C ASP A 358 -2.13 0.74 -19.50
N GLU A 359 -2.03 1.10 -18.24
CA GLU A 359 -2.43 2.39 -17.73
C GLU A 359 -1.22 3.27 -17.43
N ARG A 360 -1.30 4.53 -17.84
CA ARG A 360 -0.22 5.50 -17.66
C ARG A 360 -0.79 6.85 -17.26
N HIS A 361 -0.08 7.54 -16.39
CA HIS A 361 -0.33 8.96 -16.17
C HIS A 361 0.96 9.71 -15.84
N VAL A 362 0.93 11.01 -16.08
CA VAL A 362 2.04 11.93 -15.86
C VAL A 362 1.54 13.09 -15.03
N LEU A 363 2.37 13.52 -14.10
CA LEU A 363 2.20 14.76 -13.35
C LEU A 363 3.45 15.62 -13.57
N LEU A 364 3.24 16.86 -14.00
CA LEU A 364 4.27 17.85 -14.20
C LEU A 364 3.94 19.05 -13.32
N SER A 365 4.91 19.59 -12.61
CA SER A 365 4.66 20.64 -11.64
C SER A 365 5.76 21.68 -11.62
N TYR A 366 5.36 22.94 -11.45
CA TYR A 366 6.25 24.06 -11.11
C TYR A 366 5.83 24.61 -9.76
N TYR A 367 6.80 24.96 -8.93
CA TYR A 367 6.49 25.52 -7.62
C TYR A 367 7.50 26.57 -7.20
N GLY A 368 7.01 27.52 -6.38
CA GLY A 368 7.81 28.51 -5.69
C GLY A 368 7.38 28.60 -4.23
N ARG A 369 8.34 28.72 -3.33
CA ARG A 369 8.12 28.86 -1.90
C ARG A 369 9.05 29.94 -1.34
N LEU A 370 8.48 30.80 -0.51
CA LEU A 370 9.22 31.78 0.31
C LEU A 370 8.95 31.48 1.79
N ASN A 371 10.00 31.25 2.56
CA ASN A 371 9.97 31.34 4.00
C ASN A 371 10.71 32.61 4.40
N TYR A 372 10.04 33.51 5.09
CA TYR A 372 10.59 34.75 5.61
C TYR A 372 10.46 34.75 7.13
N SER A 373 11.51 35.18 7.82
CA SER A 373 11.49 35.35 9.27
C SER A 373 12.12 36.71 9.62
N PHE A 374 11.40 37.49 10.43
CA PHE A 374 11.87 38.72 10.98
C PHE A 374 12.11 38.57 12.48
N ASP A 375 13.34 38.89 12.92
CA ASP A 375 13.82 38.86 14.30
C ASP A 375 13.53 37.54 15.02
N SER A 376 13.44 36.43 14.26
CA SER A 376 13.03 35.10 14.76
C SER A 376 11.65 35.10 15.46
N ARG A 377 10.89 36.17 15.40
CA ARG A 377 9.57 36.37 16.04
C ARG A 377 8.41 36.23 15.08
N TYR A 378 8.50 36.86 13.92
CA TYR A 378 7.46 36.86 12.91
C TYR A 378 7.88 36.02 11.74
N MET A 379 7.03 35.10 11.34
CA MET A 379 7.32 34.17 10.27
C MET A 379 6.21 34.19 9.24
N LEU A 380 6.58 34.26 7.96
CA LEU A 380 5.70 34.16 6.82
C LEU A 380 6.20 32.99 5.95
N THR A 381 5.32 32.07 5.63
CA THR A 381 5.54 31.09 4.56
C THR A 381 4.50 31.29 3.48
N THR A 382 4.92 31.44 2.25
CA THR A 382 4.00 31.42 1.10
C THR A 382 4.48 30.42 0.06
N THR A 383 3.55 29.68 -0.55
CA THR A 383 3.84 28.69 -1.59
C THR A 383 2.84 28.85 -2.71
N VAL A 384 3.31 28.77 -3.94
CA VAL A 384 2.48 28.64 -5.12
C VAL A 384 2.97 27.41 -5.89
N ARG A 385 2.07 26.47 -6.16
CA ARG A 385 2.35 25.31 -6.99
C ARG A 385 1.36 25.25 -8.12
N ARG A 386 1.83 24.90 -9.30
CA ARG A 386 1.02 24.70 -10.51
C ARG A 386 1.28 23.32 -11.08
N ASP A 387 0.26 22.47 -11.08
CA ASP A 387 0.32 21.07 -11.50
C ASP A 387 -0.44 20.87 -12.80
N ALA A 388 0.13 20.08 -13.71
CA ALA A 388 -0.55 19.54 -14.89
C ALA A 388 -0.59 18.02 -14.79
N THR A 389 -1.79 17.44 -14.84
CA THR A 389 -1.96 15.98 -14.85
C THR A 389 -2.56 15.50 -16.17
N SER A 390 -2.05 14.38 -16.69
CA SER A 390 -2.57 13.76 -17.88
C SER A 390 -3.94 13.07 -17.70
N ARG A 391 -4.48 13.05 -16.48
CA ARG A 391 -5.82 12.54 -16.17
C ARG A 391 -6.95 13.46 -16.66
N PHE A 392 -6.60 14.70 -17.02
CA PHE A 392 -7.54 15.69 -17.55
C PHE A 392 -7.29 16.03 -19.01
N ALA A 393 -8.32 16.50 -19.69
CA ALA A 393 -8.21 16.98 -21.05
C ALA A 393 -7.21 18.14 -21.19
N LYS A 394 -6.62 18.32 -22.37
CA LYS A 394 -5.51 19.26 -22.61
C LYS A 394 -5.79 20.70 -22.16
N ASN A 395 -7.02 21.15 -22.32
CA ASN A 395 -7.44 22.52 -21.99
C ASN A 395 -7.71 22.79 -20.49
N VAL A 396 -7.87 21.75 -19.66
CA VAL A 396 -8.21 21.85 -18.23
C VAL A 396 -7.25 21.12 -17.29
N ARG A 397 -6.11 20.68 -17.79
CA ARG A 397 -5.17 19.85 -17.02
C ARG A 397 -4.35 20.60 -15.97
N TRP A 398 -4.32 21.93 -16.00
CA TRP A 398 -3.54 22.75 -15.11
C TRP A 398 -4.36 23.22 -13.90
N GLY A 399 -3.90 22.87 -12.69
CA GLY A 399 -4.41 23.40 -11.42
C GLY A 399 -3.37 24.26 -10.73
N THR A 400 -3.80 25.30 -10.00
CA THR A 400 -2.92 26.17 -9.20
C THR A 400 -3.30 26.09 -7.74
N PHE A 401 -2.31 25.89 -6.87
CA PHE A 401 -2.47 25.60 -5.45
C PHE A 401 -1.65 26.59 -4.62
N PRO A 402 -2.23 27.77 -4.27
CA PRO A 402 -1.58 28.74 -3.41
C PRO A 402 -1.74 28.38 -1.93
N SER A 403 -0.76 28.76 -1.11
CA SER A 403 -0.87 28.73 0.35
C SER A 403 -0.11 29.85 1.03
N VAL A 404 -0.58 30.25 2.20
CA VAL A 404 0.08 31.22 3.08
C VAL A 404 -0.03 30.74 4.52
N ALA A 405 1.04 30.94 5.29
CA ALA A 405 1.06 30.70 6.72
C ALA A 405 1.79 31.83 7.44
N LEU A 406 1.23 32.24 8.55
CA LEU A 406 1.80 33.26 9.45
C LEU A 406 2.13 32.58 10.78
N GLY A 407 3.25 32.92 11.37
CA GLY A 407 3.67 32.46 12.67
C GLY A 407 4.16 33.63 13.53
N TRP A 408 3.76 33.66 14.78
CA TRP A 408 4.18 34.64 15.75
C TRP A 408 4.68 33.94 17.01
N ARG A 409 5.96 34.16 17.36
CA ARG A 409 6.54 33.66 18.59
C ARG A 409 6.35 34.70 19.70
N VAL A 410 5.25 34.58 20.42
CA VAL A 410 4.82 35.54 21.43
C VAL A 410 5.79 35.63 22.61
N THR A 411 6.45 34.54 22.97
CA THR A 411 7.46 34.50 24.04
C THR A 411 8.72 35.34 23.77
N GLU A 412 8.97 35.70 22.51
CA GLU A 412 10.10 36.55 22.17
C GLU A 412 9.76 38.05 22.26
N GLU A 413 8.51 38.41 22.57
CA GLU A 413 8.11 39.75 22.79
C GLU A 413 8.58 40.30 24.14
N SER A 414 8.87 41.59 24.21
CA SER A 414 9.41 42.23 25.42
C SER A 414 8.57 42.00 26.66
N PHE A 415 7.27 41.90 26.53
CA PHE A 415 6.32 41.65 27.64
C PHE A 415 6.28 40.22 28.15
N LEU A 416 6.80 39.23 27.38
CA LEU A 416 6.86 37.81 27.80
C LEU A 416 8.27 37.21 27.87
N LYS A 417 9.30 37.95 27.40
CA LYS A 417 10.67 37.45 27.26
C LYS A 417 11.29 36.91 28.55
N ASN A 418 10.86 37.44 29.71
CA ASN A 418 11.34 37.05 31.02
C ASN A 418 10.33 36.18 31.81
N ASN A 419 9.31 35.66 31.15
CA ASN A 419 8.30 34.82 31.82
C ASN A 419 8.89 33.45 32.19
N LYS A 420 8.82 33.10 33.48
CA LYS A 420 9.35 31.82 34.00
C LYS A 420 8.39 30.66 33.84
N VAL A 421 7.13 30.92 33.50
CA VAL A 421 6.08 29.89 33.38
C VAL A 421 5.92 29.42 31.93
N LEU A 422 5.99 30.36 30.98
CA LEU A 422 5.86 30.07 29.54
C LEU A 422 7.22 30.02 28.88
N SER A 423 7.73 28.83 28.59
CA SER A 423 9.02 28.64 27.91
C SER A 423 8.94 28.89 26.41
N ASN A 424 7.81 28.57 25.76
CA ASN A 424 7.59 28.81 24.34
C ASN A 424 6.09 28.93 24.02
N LEU A 425 5.67 30.08 23.54
CA LEU A 425 4.32 30.32 23.01
C LEU A 425 4.43 30.79 21.57
N LYS A 426 3.94 29.98 20.65
CA LYS A 426 3.89 30.29 19.21
C LYS A 426 2.46 30.19 18.70
N VAL A 427 1.93 31.26 18.15
CA VAL A 427 0.64 31.30 17.46
C VAL A 427 0.88 31.11 15.96
N ARG A 428 0.06 30.30 15.31
CA ARG A 428 0.11 30.08 13.87
C ARG A 428 -1.27 30.12 13.26
N ALA A 429 -1.35 30.72 12.06
CA ALA A 429 -2.54 30.68 11.22
C ALA A 429 -2.11 30.36 9.79
N SER A 430 -2.85 29.51 9.10
CA SER A 430 -2.54 29.14 7.72
C SER A 430 -3.79 28.95 6.88
N TYR A 431 -3.67 29.26 5.60
CA TYR A 431 -4.65 28.99 4.58
C TYR A 431 -3.95 28.38 3.37
N GLY A 432 -4.58 27.42 2.71
CA GLY A 432 -4.01 26.82 1.52
C GLY A 432 -5.07 26.08 0.71
N VAL A 433 -4.85 26.04 -0.59
CA VAL A 433 -5.64 25.26 -1.54
C VAL A 433 -4.82 24.04 -1.92
N THR A 434 -5.40 22.85 -1.78
CA THR A 434 -4.83 21.58 -2.22
C THR A 434 -5.74 20.96 -3.28
N GLY A 435 -5.18 20.14 -4.16
CA GLY A 435 -5.93 19.41 -5.17
C GLY A 435 -6.05 17.93 -4.83
N GLN A 436 -7.01 17.27 -5.45
CA GLN A 436 -7.18 15.82 -5.41
C GLN A 436 -7.32 15.28 -6.84
N GLN A 437 -6.48 14.34 -7.21
CA GLN A 437 -6.56 13.63 -8.49
C GLN A 437 -6.69 12.11 -8.33
N ASP A 438 -6.49 11.59 -7.11
CA ASP A 438 -6.64 10.17 -6.85
C ASP A 438 -8.13 9.80 -6.79
N GLY A 439 -8.48 8.65 -7.35
CA GLY A 439 -9.87 8.27 -7.57
C GLY A 439 -10.43 8.67 -8.95
N ILE A 440 -9.71 9.52 -9.70
CA ILE A 440 -10.05 9.81 -11.11
C ILE A 440 -9.30 8.84 -12.00
N GLY A 441 -10.02 8.13 -12.89
CA GLY A 441 -9.39 7.23 -13.86
C GLY A 441 -8.48 7.98 -14.84
N ASN A 442 -7.45 7.29 -15.33
CA ASN A 442 -6.42 7.91 -16.18
C ASN A 442 -6.95 8.46 -17.51
N TYR A 443 -8.12 7.98 -17.96
CA TYR A 443 -8.68 8.27 -19.30
C TYR A 443 -10.15 8.71 -19.28
N ASN A 444 -10.69 9.10 -18.10
CA ASN A 444 -12.11 9.49 -17.97
C ASN A 444 -12.50 10.72 -18.81
N TYR A 445 -11.52 11.50 -19.28
CA TYR A 445 -11.77 12.64 -20.17
C TYR A 445 -11.96 12.24 -21.65
N LEU A 446 -11.68 10.97 -22.00
CA LEU A 446 -11.92 10.46 -23.34
C LEU A 446 -13.36 9.96 -23.47
N PRO A 447 -14.06 10.29 -24.55
CA PRO A 447 -15.34 9.66 -24.82
C PRO A 447 -15.13 8.17 -25.10
N ILE A 448 -15.63 7.33 -24.21
CA ILE A 448 -15.56 5.88 -24.33
C ILE A 448 -16.94 5.36 -24.68
N TYR A 449 -17.02 4.55 -25.70
CA TYR A 449 -18.21 3.84 -26.10
C TYR A 449 -18.13 2.37 -25.67
N THR A 450 -19.22 1.82 -25.21
CA THR A 450 -19.35 0.39 -24.88
C THR A 450 -20.48 -0.19 -25.71
N ILE A 451 -20.36 -1.46 -26.03
CA ILE A 451 -21.45 -2.23 -26.65
C ILE A 451 -22.61 -2.22 -25.67
N SER A 452 -23.81 -1.99 -26.15
CA SER A 452 -25.03 -2.07 -25.34
C SER A 452 -25.14 -3.44 -24.68
N GLN A 453 -25.43 -3.46 -23.38
CA GLN A 453 -25.67 -4.71 -22.67
C GLN A 453 -27.05 -5.27 -23.03
N ASN A 454 -27.22 -6.59 -22.83
CA ASN A 454 -28.46 -7.32 -23.02
C ASN A 454 -28.93 -7.46 -24.49
N GLY A 455 -27.98 -7.60 -25.41
CA GLY A 455 -28.34 -7.94 -26.80
C GLY A 455 -29.16 -6.85 -27.51
N ALA A 456 -29.04 -5.57 -27.06
CA ALA A 456 -29.63 -4.48 -27.82
C ALA A 456 -28.93 -4.36 -29.18
N GLU A 457 -29.59 -4.88 -30.21
CA GLU A 457 -29.12 -4.90 -31.57
C GLU A 457 -29.98 -3.92 -32.39
N SER A 458 -29.39 -3.31 -33.39
CA SER A 458 -30.06 -2.53 -34.41
C SER A 458 -30.09 -3.31 -35.71
N ILE A 459 -31.20 -3.28 -36.42
CA ILE A 459 -31.31 -3.91 -37.74
C ILE A 459 -30.79 -2.93 -38.77
N MET A 460 -29.78 -3.38 -39.58
CA MET A 460 -29.21 -2.62 -40.65
C MET A 460 -29.28 -3.47 -41.92
N GLY A 461 -30.29 -3.24 -42.74
CA GLY A 461 -30.62 -4.14 -43.84
C GLY A 461 -31.18 -5.48 -43.33
N ASN A 462 -30.52 -6.59 -43.65
CA ASN A 462 -30.82 -7.94 -43.16
C ASN A 462 -29.96 -8.39 -41.98
N ASP A 463 -29.04 -7.53 -41.51
CA ASP A 463 -28.09 -7.88 -40.48
C ASP A 463 -28.46 -7.24 -39.12
N TYR A 464 -28.18 -7.96 -38.02
CA TYR A 464 -28.22 -7.45 -36.66
C TYR A 464 -26.87 -6.92 -36.28
N ILE A 465 -26.76 -5.65 -35.89
CA ILE A 465 -25.54 -5.02 -35.44
C ILE A 465 -25.67 -4.59 -33.99
N TYR A 466 -24.59 -4.77 -33.21
CA TYR A 466 -24.54 -4.27 -31.84
C TYR A 466 -24.52 -2.74 -31.82
N THR A 467 -25.35 -2.15 -30.99
CA THR A 467 -25.32 -0.71 -30.76
C THR A 467 -24.26 -0.32 -29.75
N TYR A 468 -23.65 0.81 -29.96
CA TYR A 468 -22.69 1.41 -29.03
C TYR A 468 -23.37 2.55 -28.27
N ARG A 469 -23.12 2.61 -26.97
CA ARG A 469 -23.56 3.74 -26.13
C ARG A 469 -22.36 4.39 -25.46
N PRO A 470 -22.41 5.69 -25.14
CA PRO A 470 -21.41 6.30 -24.30
C PRO A 470 -21.35 5.57 -22.95
N LYS A 471 -20.14 5.28 -22.46
CA LYS A 471 -19.95 4.76 -21.12
C LYS A 471 -20.10 5.93 -20.14
N SER A 472 -21.13 5.88 -19.30
CA SER A 472 -21.35 6.85 -18.22
C SER A 472 -20.30 6.72 -17.11
#